data_b4fc8b6f68ee2da4e2826dad99ca5213
#
_entry.id   b4fc8b6f68ee2da4e2826dad99ca5213
#
_cell.length_a   1.000
_cell.length_b   1.000
_cell.length_c   1.000
_cell.angle_alpha   90.00
_cell.angle_beta   90.00
_cell.angle_gamma   90.00
#
_symmetry.space_group_name_H-M   'P 1'
#
loop_
_entity.id
_entity.type
_entity.pdbx_description
1 polymer ?
#
loop_
_entity_poly.entity_id
_entity_poly.type
_entity_poly.pdbx_seq_one_letter_code
_entity_poly.pdbx_strand_id
1 'polypeptide(L)'
;TLETFSSIVRYNGGTLAKDGTRSILELRIILVNMACSLAIDNASDDELLSLKTISESIDDTCGNEEIVEKTFDLYHQLAFISGNVLLPLVFTSFKDLVCKLWLRFILNNDKQTLLLSNNRLVSFIIARDKKSAYAHITDTSNEVISGKRSLLPTELL
;
A
#
# COMPACT_ATOMS: atom_id res chain seq x y z
N THR A 1 -18.25 -10.43 -1.77
CA THR A 1 -18.11 -10.01 -0.37
C THR A 1 -16.68 -10.22 0.11
N LEU A 2 -16.31 -9.53 1.17
CA LEU A 2 -15.03 -9.66 1.90
C LEU A 2 -14.72 -11.12 2.27
N GLU A 3 -15.74 -11.86 2.69
CA GLU A 3 -15.64 -13.26 3.06
C GLU A 3 -15.34 -14.16 1.86
N THR A 4 -15.91 -13.85 0.69
CA THR A 4 -15.66 -14.59 -0.54
C THR A 4 -14.20 -14.42 -0.99
N PHE A 5 -13.67 -13.21 -0.88
CA PHE A 5 -12.28 -12.92 -1.26
C PHE A 5 -11.27 -13.60 -0.32
N SER A 6 -11.51 -13.49 0.99
CA SER A 6 -10.72 -14.20 2.01
C SER A 6 -10.80 -15.72 1.84
N SER A 7 -11.97 -16.25 1.41
CA SER A 7 -12.16 -17.68 1.17
C SER A 7 -11.37 -18.15 -0.05
N ILE A 8 -11.31 -17.37 -1.13
CA ILE A 8 -10.51 -17.69 -2.32
C ILE A 8 -9.02 -17.76 -1.97
N VAL A 9 -8.54 -16.81 -1.17
CA VAL A 9 -7.14 -16.79 -0.71
C VAL A 9 -6.84 -17.96 0.22
N ARG A 10 -7.77 -18.34 1.10
CA ARG A 10 -7.63 -19.49 2.00
C ARG A 10 -7.71 -20.83 1.27
N TYR A 11 -8.52 -20.94 0.24
CA TYR A 11 -8.68 -22.16 -0.55
C TYR A 11 -7.38 -22.54 -1.27
N ASN A 12 -6.57 -21.57 -1.64
CA ASN A 12 -5.25 -21.78 -2.23
C ASN A 12 -4.14 -22.03 -1.18
N GLY A 13 -4.48 -22.58 -0.02
CA GLY A 13 -3.52 -23.00 1.01
C GLY A 13 -2.93 -21.84 1.84
N GLY A 14 -3.59 -20.67 1.87
CA GLY A 14 -3.12 -19.49 2.62
C GLY A 14 -1.90 -18.81 2.00
N THR A 15 -1.39 -19.33 0.89
CA THR A 15 -0.37 -18.70 0.05
C THR A 15 -1.07 -18.09 -1.16
N LEU A 16 -0.92 -16.78 -1.32
CA LEU A 16 -1.21 -16.21 -2.62
C LEU A 16 -0.25 -16.84 -3.62
N ALA A 17 -0.78 -17.59 -4.57
CA ALA A 17 -0.03 -18.03 -5.71
C ALA A 17 0.62 -16.80 -6.38
N LYS A 18 1.76 -16.99 -7.04
CA LYS A 18 2.49 -15.93 -7.74
C LYS A 18 1.58 -15.05 -8.61
N ASP A 19 0.59 -15.66 -9.28
CA ASP A 19 -0.39 -14.97 -10.10
C ASP A 19 -1.37 -14.11 -9.29
N GLY A 20 -1.75 -14.56 -8.10
CA GLY A 20 -2.61 -13.79 -7.18
C GLY A 20 -1.89 -12.57 -6.62
N THR A 21 -0.62 -12.68 -6.28
CA THR A 21 0.21 -11.54 -5.85
C THR A 21 0.32 -10.50 -6.97
N ARG A 22 0.60 -10.92 -8.18
CA ARG A 22 0.65 -10.05 -9.35
C ARG A 22 -0.68 -9.31 -9.57
N SER A 23 -1.79 -10.02 -9.51
CA SER A 23 -3.13 -9.43 -9.70
C SER A 23 -3.45 -8.38 -8.64
N ILE A 24 -3.07 -8.59 -7.40
CA ILE A 24 -3.23 -7.61 -6.33
C ILE A 24 -2.37 -6.36 -6.57
N LEU A 25 -1.15 -6.53 -7.02
CA LEU A 25 -0.26 -5.40 -7.31
C LEU A 25 -0.75 -4.59 -8.52
N GLU A 26 -1.30 -5.25 -9.54
CA GLU A 26 -1.94 -4.58 -10.68
C GLU A 26 -3.15 -3.75 -10.23
N LEU A 27 -4.00 -4.30 -9.36
CA LEU A 27 -5.12 -3.55 -8.75
C LEU A 27 -4.62 -2.39 -7.88
N ARG A 28 -3.55 -2.62 -7.11
CA ARG A 28 -2.94 -1.57 -6.28
C ARG A 28 -2.52 -0.37 -7.12
N ILE A 29 -1.89 -0.59 -8.26
CA ILE A 29 -1.49 0.50 -9.17
C ILE A 29 -2.69 1.36 -9.53
N ILE A 30 -3.81 0.76 -9.87
CA ILE A 30 -5.03 1.48 -10.28
C ILE A 30 -5.66 2.20 -9.09
N LEU A 31 -5.91 1.50 -7.99
CA LEU A 31 -6.66 2.02 -6.85
C LEU A 31 -5.89 3.09 -6.09
N VAL A 32 -4.59 2.89 -5.85
CA VAL A 32 -3.77 3.88 -5.13
C VAL A 32 -3.54 5.11 -6.00
N ASN A 33 -3.30 4.97 -7.29
CA ASN A 33 -3.17 6.12 -8.18
C ASN A 33 -4.48 6.92 -8.29
N MET A 34 -5.62 6.24 -8.30
CA MET A 34 -6.92 6.90 -8.24
C MET A 34 -7.09 7.70 -6.93
N ALA A 35 -6.76 7.09 -5.79
CA ALA A 35 -6.81 7.76 -4.49
C ALA A 35 -5.89 8.99 -4.44
N CYS A 36 -4.65 8.87 -4.92
CA CYS A 36 -3.69 9.97 -5.01
C CYS A 36 -4.23 11.12 -5.86
N SER A 37 -4.69 10.81 -7.06
CA SER A 37 -5.21 11.82 -7.99
C SER A 37 -6.40 12.57 -7.42
N LEU A 38 -7.36 11.86 -6.85
CA LEU A 38 -8.54 12.48 -6.24
C LEU A 38 -8.20 13.28 -4.99
N ALA A 39 -7.30 12.79 -4.13
CA ALA A 39 -6.87 13.53 -2.95
C ALA A 39 -6.14 14.83 -3.34
N ILE A 40 -5.27 14.77 -4.33
CA ILE A 40 -4.55 15.96 -4.84
C ILE A 40 -5.54 17.02 -5.37
N ASP A 41 -6.60 16.59 -6.03
CA ASP A 41 -7.62 17.52 -6.57
C ASP A 41 -8.57 18.06 -5.51
N ASN A 42 -8.95 17.25 -4.51
CA ASN A 42 -10.10 17.53 -3.66
C ASN A 42 -9.74 17.81 -2.20
N ALA A 43 -8.62 17.31 -1.70
CA ALA A 43 -8.26 17.48 -0.30
C ALA A 43 -7.73 18.87 0.00
N SER A 44 -8.04 19.38 1.21
CA SER A 44 -7.44 20.60 1.74
C SER A 44 -5.96 20.37 2.10
N ASP A 45 -5.21 21.45 2.27
CA ASP A 45 -3.82 21.37 2.70
C ASP A 45 -3.69 20.67 4.08
N ASP A 46 -4.61 20.94 5.00
CA ASP A 46 -4.64 20.29 6.31
C ASP A 46 -4.91 18.78 6.19
N GLU A 47 -5.81 18.37 5.32
CA GLU A 47 -6.07 16.95 5.04
C GLU A 47 -4.83 16.28 4.43
N LEU A 48 -4.14 16.91 3.49
CA LEU A 48 -2.89 16.37 2.95
C LEU A 48 -1.80 16.29 4.02
N LEU A 49 -1.71 17.26 4.92
CA LEU A 49 -0.76 17.23 6.04
C LEU A 49 -1.06 16.10 7.03
N SER A 50 -2.30 15.64 7.14
CA SER A 50 -2.61 14.46 7.97
C SER A 50 -1.86 13.21 7.52
N LEU A 51 -1.59 13.06 6.23
CA LEU A 51 -0.78 11.97 5.70
C LEU A 51 0.67 12.05 6.19
N LYS A 52 1.22 13.26 6.28
CA LYS A 52 2.56 13.47 6.81
C LYS A 52 2.66 13.06 8.27
N THR A 53 1.67 13.45 9.09
CA THR A 53 1.60 13.07 10.51
C THR A 53 1.61 11.55 10.67
N ILE A 54 0.82 10.81 9.90
CA ILE A 54 0.81 9.34 9.94
C ILE A 54 2.16 8.79 9.47
N SER A 55 2.68 9.25 8.34
CA SER A 55 3.94 8.78 7.78
C SER A 55 5.11 8.99 8.74
N GLU A 56 5.21 10.14 9.39
CA GLU A 56 6.25 10.45 10.37
C GLU A 56 6.12 9.64 11.67
N SER A 57 4.93 9.11 11.97
CA SER A 57 4.73 8.22 13.11
C SER A 57 5.26 6.81 12.87
N ILE A 58 5.64 6.49 11.63
CA ILE A 58 6.17 5.18 11.24
C ILE A 58 7.69 5.32 11.13
N ASP A 59 8.41 4.84 12.13
CA ASP A 59 9.86 4.91 12.16
C ASP A 59 10.49 3.53 12.45
N ASP A 60 11.80 3.48 12.49
CA ASP A 60 12.56 2.24 12.68
C ASP A 60 12.51 1.70 14.12
N THR A 61 11.95 2.47 15.07
CA THR A 61 11.69 2.00 16.44
C THR A 61 10.44 1.13 16.51
N CYS A 62 9.55 1.22 15.50
CA CYS A 62 8.35 0.41 15.40
C CYS A 62 8.69 -1.05 15.06
N GLY A 63 7.96 -1.99 15.65
CA GLY A 63 8.00 -3.40 15.24
C GLY A 63 7.40 -3.60 13.84
N ASN A 64 7.74 -4.71 13.19
CA ASN A 64 7.30 -4.99 11.83
C ASN A 64 5.76 -4.96 11.67
N GLU A 65 5.03 -5.56 12.60
CA GLU A 65 3.56 -5.58 12.58
C GLU A 65 2.98 -4.17 12.75
N GLU A 66 3.57 -3.36 13.63
CA GLU A 66 3.16 -1.98 13.83
C GLU A 66 3.41 -1.12 12.58
N ILE A 67 4.55 -1.30 11.93
CA ILE A 67 4.86 -0.63 10.64
C ILE A 67 3.80 -0.97 9.60
N VAL A 68 3.43 -2.24 9.49
CA VAL A 68 2.44 -2.71 8.52
C VAL A 68 1.05 -2.12 8.81
N GLU A 69 0.61 -2.13 10.06
CA GLU A 69 -0.68 -1.55 10.45
C GLU A 69 -0.74 -0.04 10.18
N LYS A 70 0.28 0.70 10.59
CA LYS A 70 0.37 2.14 10.34
C LYS A 70 0.50 2.48 8.86
N THR A 71 1.17 1.64 8.09
CA THR A 71 1.24 1.79 6.63
C THR A 71 -0.15 1.60 6.02
N PHE A 72 -0.93 0.63 6.49
CA PHE A 72 -2.32 0.51 6.07
C PHE A 72 -3.13 1.76 6.44
N ASP A 73 -2.97 2.27 7.64
CA ASP A 73 -3.67 3.49 8.09
C ASP A 73 -3.34 4.69 7.19
N LEU A 74 -2.09 4.81 6.75
CA LEU A 74 -1.66 5.85 5.81
C LEU A 74 -2.44 5.76 4.48
N TYR A 75 -2.51 4.58 3.87
CA TYR A 75 -3.24 4.37 2.61
C TYR A 75 -4.76 4.50 2.79
N HIS A 76 -5.28 4.06 3.93
CA HIS A 76 -6.70 4.22 4.26
C HIS A 76 -7.07 5.70 4.42
N GLN A 77 -6.23 6.50 5.10
CA GLN A 77 -6.40 7.94 5.20
C GLN A 77 -6.34 8.62 3.83
N LEU A 78 -5.43 8.19 2.96
CA LEU A 78 -5.37 8.67 1.58
C LEU A 78 -6.68 8.40 0.83
N ALA A 79 -7.22 7.20 0.95
CA ALA A 79 -8.51 6.85 0.37
C ALA A 79 -9.64 7.71 0.94
N PHE A 80 -9.63 7.97 2.24
CA PHE A 80 -10.64 8.79 2.92
C PHE A 80 -10.61 10.24 2.41
N ILE A 81 -9.44 10.88 2.36
CA ILE A 81 -9.31 12.27 1.91
C ILE A 81 -9.46 12.44 0.38
N SER A 82 -9.50 11.36 -0.36
CA SER A 82 -9.81 11.40 -1.80
C SER A 82 -11.21 11.94 -2.10
N GLY A 83 -12.10 11.86 -1.12
CA GLY A 83 -13.51 12.22 -1.27
C GLY A 83 -14.38 11.17 -1.96
N ASN A 84 -13.79 10.07 -2.45
CA ASN A 84 -14.54 8.94 -2.97
C ASN A 84 -14.98 8.04 -1.82
N VAL A 85 -16.29 8.00 -1.55
CA VAL A 85 -16.85 7.30 -0.38
C VAL A 85 -16.68 5.79 -0.41
N LEU A 86 -16.41 5.19 -1.58
CA LEU A 86 -16.23 3.76 -1.72
C LEU A 86 -14.76 3.33 -1.56
N LEU A 87 -13.79 4.18 -1.86
CA LEU A 87 -12.37 3.82 -1.79
C LEU A 87 -11.95 3.35 -0.38
N PRO A 88 -12.32 4.00 0.72
CA PRO A 88 -11.98 3.49 2.06
C PRO A 88 -12.52 2.09 2.33
N LEU A 89 -13.74 1.79 1.86
CA LEU A 89 -14.34 0.46 1.98
C LEU A 89 -13.60 -0.59 1.15
N VAL A 90 -13.23 -0.23 -0.08
CA VAL A 90 -12.43 -1.11 -0.95
C VAL A 90 -11.07 -1.40 -0.31
N PHE A 91 -10.38 -0.39 0.21
CA PHE A 91 -9.08 -0.57 0.87
C PHE A 91 -9.21 -1.47 2.12
N THR A 92 -10.23 -1.25 2.94
CA THR A 92 -10.51 -2.10 4.11
C THR A 92 -10.77 -3.56 3.70
N SER A 93 -11.41 -3.76 2.55
CA SER A 93 -11.67 -5.11 2.01
C SER A 93 -10.41 -5.91 1.74
N PHE A 94 -9.31 -5.25 1.42
CA PHE A 94 -8.02 -5.87 1.13
C PHE A 94 -7.03 -5.83 2.31
N LYS A 95 -7.44 -5.29 3.46
CA LYS A 95 -6.52 -5.04 4.59
C LYS A 95 -5.67 -6.25 4.96
N ASP A 96 -6.30 -7.38 5.26
CA ASP A 96 -5.59 -8.58 5.70
C ASP A 96 -4.57 -9.05 4.66
N LEU A 97 -4.94 -8.96 3.40
CA LEU A 97 -4.10 -9.39 2.30
C LEU A 97 -2.91 -8.47 2.09
N VAL A 98 -3.14 -7.16 2.02
CA VAL A 98 -2.06 -6.20 1.80
C VAL A 98 -1.12 -6.11 3.01
N CYS A 99 -1.64 -6.24 4.22
CA CYS A 99 -0.80 -6.30 5.42
C CYS A 99 0.15 -7.51 5.39
N LYS A 100 -0.33 -8.67 4.96
CA LYS A 100 0.52 -9.86 4.76
C LYS A 100 1.59 -9.62 3.69
N LEU A 101 1.25 -8.96 2.60
CA LEU A 101 2.20 -8.64 1.54
C LEU A 101 3.27 -7.66 2.02
N TRP A 102 2.91 -6.61 2.74
CA TRP A 102 3.88 -5.69 3.32
C TRP A 102 4.78 -6.35 4.35
N LEU A 103 4.23 -7.23 5.19
CA LEU A 103 5.05 -7.98 6.13
C LEU A 103 6.09 -8.86 5.41
N ARG A 104 5.69 -9.55 4.36
CA ARG A 104 6.61 -10.30 3.50
C ARG A 104 7.65 -9.40 2.85
N PHE A 105 7.23 -8.22 2.39
CA PHE A 105 8.14 -7.24 1.80
C PHE A 105 9.23 -6.80 2.79
N ILE A 106 8.84 -6.48 4.03
CA ILE A 106 9.78 -6.10 5.10
C ILE A 106 10.76 -7.24 5.40
N LEU A 107 10.26 -8.47 5.51
CA LEU A 107 11.08 -9.64 5.83
C LEU A 107 12.07 -10.01 4.72
N ASN A 108 11.72 -9.76 3.47
CA ASN A 108 12.54 -10.11 2.32
C ASN A 108 13.45 -9.00 1.80
N ASN A 109 13.15 -7.75 2.13
CA ASN A 109 13.92 -6.61 1.63
C ASN A 109 14.55 -5.85 2.80
N ASP A 110 13.84 -4.90 3.34
CA ASP A 110 14.24 -4.07 4.48
C ASP A 110 13.07 -3.17 4.85
N LYS A 111 12.83 -3.01 6.14
CA LYS A 111 11.81 -2.07 6.62
C LYS A 111 12.08 -0.63 6.18
N GLN A 112 13.35 -0.21 6.12
CA GLN A 112 13.73 1.13 5.68
C GLN A 112 13.26 1.43 4.25
N THR A 113 13.29 0.45 3.38
CA THR A 113 12.78 0.59 2.00
C THR A 113 11.30 0.96 1.99
N LEU A 114 10.48 0.34 2.85
CA LEU A 114 9.06 0.67 2.97
C LEU A 114 8.84 2.05 3.57
N LEU A 115 9.57 2.40 4.63
CA LEU A 115 9.48 3.71 5.29
C LEU A 115 9.83 4.85 4.32
N LEU A 116 10.93 4.71 3.58
CA LEU A 116 11.33 5.69 2.57
C LEU A 116 10.32 5.80 1.43
N SER A 117 9.75 4.66 0.99
CA SER A 117 8.71 4.65 -0.04
C SER A 117 7.45 5.40 0.40
N ASN A 118 7.00 5.17 1.63
CA ASN A 118 5.85 5.88 2.21
C ASN A 118 6.09 7.39 2.29
N ASN A 119 7.23 7.79 2.83
CA ASN A 119 7.59 9.22 2.97
C ASN A 119 7.72 9.91 1.62
N ARG A 120 8.28 9.24 0.62
CA ARG A 120 8.42 9.77 -0.73
C ARG A 120 7.05 9.97 -1.40
N LEU A 121 6.16 8.99 -1.29
CA LEU A 121 4.79 9.13 -1.80
C LEU A 121 4.08 10.31 -1.17
N VAL A 122 4.11 10.42 0.16
CA VAL A 122 3.47 11.52 0.89
C VAL A 122 4.02 12.87 0.45
N SER A 123 5.33 13.00 0.24
CA SER A 123 5.93 14.26 -0.23
C SER A 123 5.40 14.67 -1.60
N PHE A 124 5.22 13.73 -2.53
CA PHE A 124 4.62 14.03 -3.84
C PHE A 124 3.16 14.46 -3.75
N ILE A 125 2.39 13.80 -2.87
CA ILE A 125 0.98 14.12 -2.67
C ILE A 125 0.84 15.53 -2.07
N ILE A 126 1.61 15.86 -1.05
CA ILE A 126 1.59 17.20 -0.42
C ILE A 126 1.99 18.29 -1.43
N ALA A 127 2.97 18.01 -2.27
CA ALA A 127 3.37 18.89 -3.35
C ALA A 127 2.35 18.96 -4.50
N ARG A 128 1.28 18.19 -4.44
CA ARG A 128 0.25 18.03 -5.49
C ARG A 128 0.84 17.60 -6.85
N ASP A 129 1.93 16.87 -6.81
CA ASP A 129 2.63 16.35 -7.98
C ASP A 129 2.09 14.97 -8.37
N LYS A 130 0.99 14.96 -9.14
CA LYS A 130 0.36 13.74 -9.63
C LYS A 130 1.30 12.86 -10.44
N LYS A 131 2.14 13.48 -11.26
CA LYS A 131 3.04 12.75 -12.15
C LYS A 131 4.06 11.94 -11.37
N SER A 132 4.70 12.55 -10.37
CA SER A 132 5.67 11.87 -9.52
C SER A 132 5.02 10.83 -8.61
N ALA A 133 3.84 11.13 -8.06
CA ALA A 133 3.06 10.16 -7.27
C ALA A 133 2.69 8.93 -8.12
N TYR A 134 2.19 9.13 -9.33
CA TYR A 134 1.85 8.06 -10.27
C TYR A 134 3.08 7.19 -10.61
N ALA A 135 4.17 7.82 -10.99
CA ALA A 135 5.40 7.12 -11.32
C ALA A 135 5.91 6.30 -10.13
N HIS A 136 5.90 6.88 -8.93
CA HIS A 136 6.36 6.20 -7.72
C HIS A 136 5.55 4.92 -7.42
N ILE A 137 4.22 5.00 -7.44
CA ILE A 137 3.34 3.85 -7.20
C ILE A 137 3.51 2.78 -8.30
N THR A 138 3.56 3.21 -9.55
CA THR A 138 3.68 2.30 -10.70
C THR A 138 5.02 1.59 -10.69
N ASP A 139 6.11 2.32 -10.51
CA ASP A 139 7.46 1.78 -10.55
C ASP A 139 7.74 0.85 -9.37
N THR A 140 7.37 1.25 -8.14
CA THR A 140 7.56 0.41 -6.96
C THR A 140 6.74 -0.88 -7.02
N SER A 141 5.53 -0.84 -7.55
CA SER A 141 4.70 -2.02 -7.75
C SER A 141 5.27 -2.93 -8.84
N ASN A 142 5.74 -2.35 -9.94
CA ASN A 142 6.35 -3.12 -11.04
C ASN A 142 7.69 -3.76 -10.64
N GLU A 143 8.46 -3.17 -9.76
CA GLU A 143 9.67 -3.79 -9.20
C GLU A 143 9.35 -5.12 -8.49
N VAL A 144 8.22 -5.19 -7.79
CA VAL A 144 7.76 -6.42 -7.15
C VAL A 144 7.19 -7.40 -8.19
N ILE A 145 6.37 -6.93 -9.11
CA ILE A 145 5.77 -7.75 -10.18
C ILE A 145 6.85 -8.42 -11.02
N SER A 146 7.91 -7.70 -11.37
CA SER A 146 9.02 -8.21 -12.19
C SER A 146 9.99 -9.13 -11.43
N GLY A 147 9.83 -9.26 -10.11
CA GLY A 147 10.73 -10.03 -9.26
C GLY A 147 12.04 -9.32 -8.90
N LYS A 148 12.21 -8.06 -9.28
CA LYS A 148 13.35 -7.22 -8.86
C LYS A 148 13.39 -7.01 -7.36
N ARG A 149 12.22 -6.96 -6.71
CA ARG A 149 12.04 -7.04 -5.26
C ARG A 149 11.14 -8.22 -4.93
N SER A 150 11.62 -9.13 -4.08
CA SER A 150 10.88 -10.35 -3.75
C SER A 150 9.85 -10.10 -2.64
N LEU A 151 8.66 -10.70 -2.81
CA LEU A 151 7.65 -10.87 -1.76
C LEU A 151 7.56 -12.32 -1.28
N LEU A 152 8.27 -13.25 -1.90
CA LEU A 152 8.21 -14.66 -1.52
C LEU A 152 9.20 -14.92 -0.38
N PRO A 153 8.75 -15.53 0.74
CA PRO A 153 9.68 -16.07 1.72
C PRO A 153 10.54 -17.14 1.04
N THR A 154 11.82 -17.11 1.31
CA THR A 154 12.78 -18.12 0.80
C THR A 154 12.41 -19.55 1.22
N GLU A 155 11.59 -19.69 2.25
CA GLU A 155 11.14 -20.97 2.81
C GLU A 155 9.93 -21.60 2.10
N LEU A 156 9.34 -20.90 1.14
CA LEU A 156 8.21 -21.37 0.34
C LEU A 156 8.59 -21.64 -1.14
N LEU A 157 9.86 -21.68 -1.41
CA LEU A 157 10.41 -22.10 -2.70
C LEU A 157 10.69 -23.60 -2.70
#